data_716f5d56b398dd2df329d2a6f3acbf6d
#
_entry.id   716f5d56b398dd2df329d2a6f3acbf6d
#
_cell.length_a   1.000
_cell.length_b   1.000
_cell.length_c   1.000
_cell.angle_alpha   90.00
_cell.angle_beta   90.00
_cell.angle_gamma   90.00
#
_symmetry.space_group_name_H-M   'P 1'
#
loop_
_entity.id
_entity.type
_entity.pdbx_description
1 polymer ?
#
loop_
_entity_poly.entity_id
_entity_poly.type
_entity_poly.pdbx_seq_one_letter_code
_entity_poly.pdbx_strand_id
1 'polypeptide(L)'
;GAEGWAGFRTGEVNVVLLRGVNENPAPFLDLTRKLPVEVRFIEYMPVGPVPSERNHVPVPEHRARLDALGPFEPAERSRGVGPAGAALRIPGAPGSFATIPATSREICGRCNRLRLTSDGHLRPCLFSGREIDLKPALRPRPDPQRLRDRLREAIAAKPEGMPDPAAAPERGMSQIGG
;
A
#
# COMPACT_ATOMS: atom_id res chain seq x y z
N GLY A 1 28.16 -11.54 1.39
CA GLY A 1 29.11 -10.51 1.04
C GLY A 1 28.41 -9.21 0.69
N ALA A 2 28.95 -8.09 1.18
CA ALA A 2 28.40 -6.73 0.98
C ALA A 2 28.60 -6.18 -0.45
N GLU A 3 29.13 -6.98 -1.36
CA GLU A 3 29.55 -6.52 -2.70
C GLU A 3 28.41 -6.39 -3.73
N GLY A 4 27.20 -6.89 -3.43
CA GLY A 4 26.07 -6.85 -4.38
C GLY A 4 25.25 -5.56 -4.38
N TRP A 5 25.52 -4.62 -3.46
CA TRP A 5 24.74 -3.39 -3.30
C TRP A 5 25.50 -2.12 -3.75
N ALA A 6 26.63 -2.29 -4.39
CA ALA A 6 27.46 -1.20 -4.91
C ALA A 6 26.69 -0.40 -5.98
N GLY A 7 26.08 0.71 -5.55
CA GLY A 7 25.31 1.64 -6.42
C GLY A 7 23.95 2.05 -5.88
N PHE A 8 23.35 1.31 -4.96
CA PHE A 8 22.11 1.71 -4.31
C PHE A 8 22.41 2.47 -3.01
N ARG A 9 22.09 3.75 -2.97
CA ARG A 9 22.27 4.58 -1.76
C ARG A 9 21.23 4.28 -0.70
N THR A 10 20.05 3.81 -1.10
CA THR A 10 18.93 3.37 -0.24
C THR A 10 18.10 2.36 -1.01
N GLY A 11 17.61 1.32 -0.36
CA GLY A 11 16.68 0.34 -0.90
C GLY A 11 15.36 0.32 -0.13
N GLU A 12 14.27 -0.08 -0.78
CA GLU A 12 12.98 -0.29 -0.13
C GLU A 12 12.59 -1.76 -0.24
N VAL A 13 12.17 -2.34 0.90
CA VAL A 13 11.66 -3.72 0.99
C VAL A 13 10.22 -3.67 1.45
N ASN A 14 9.30 -4.01 0.55
CA ASN A 14 7.88 -4.08 0.86
C ASN A 14 7.50 -5.49 1.33
N VAL A 15 6.93 -5.57 2.53
CA VAL A 15 6.54 -6.82 3.18
C VAL A 15 5.03 -6.79 3.42
N VAL A 16 4.26 -7.54 2.65
CA VAL A 16 2.84 -7.74 2.95
C VAL A 16 2.71 -8.68 4.13
N LEU A 17 2.10 -8.23 5.22
CA LEU A 17 1.94 -9.00 6.44
C LEU A 17 0.90 -10.10 6.27
N LEU A 18 1.31 -11.35 6.47
CA LEU A 18 0.46 -12.52 6.38
C LEU A 18 0.58 -13.37 7.65
N ARG A 19 -0.55 -13.63 8.28
CA ARG A 19 -0.63 -14.49 9.47
C ARG A 19 -0.11 -15.88 9.17
N GLY A 20 0.72 -16.41 10.08
CA GLY A 20 1.33 -17.74 9.95
C GLY A 20 2.47 -17.82 8.92
N VAL A 21 2.82 -16.72 8.24
CA VAL A 21 3.88 -16.69 7.24
C VAL A 21 5.04 -15.77 7.66
N ASN A 22 4.75 -14.48 7.82
CA ASN A 22 5.76 -13.46 8.07
C ASN A 22 5.35 -12.41 9.11
N GLU A 23 4.44 -12.78 10.00
CA GLU A 23 3.90 -11.91 11.04
C GLU A 23 4.91 -11.55 12.15
N ASN A 24 6.05 -12.24 12.21
CA ASN A 24 7.16 -11.89 13.11
C ASN A 24 8.04 -10.81 12.45
N PRO A 25 8.10 -9.59 12.99
CA PRO A 25 8.90 -8.51 12.39
C PRO A 25 10.42 -8.64 12.63
N ALA A 26 10.87 -9.45 13.59
CA ALA A 26 12.28 -9.50 14.01
C ALA A 26 13.26 -9.75 12.86
N PRO A 27 13.07 -10.73 11.95
CA PRO A 27 14.00 -10.97 10.85
C PRO A 27 14.15 -9.78 9.89
N PHE A 28 13.07 -9.01 9.71
CA PHE A 28 13.06 -7.82 8.86
C PHE A 28 13.76 -6.64 9.54
N LEU A 29 13.61 -6.50 10.86
CA LEU A 29 14.36 -5.51 11.63
C LEU A 29 15.85 -5.82 11.64
N ASP A 30 16.26 -7.08 11.67
CA ASP A 30 17.67 -7.48 11.53
C ASP A 30 18.26 -7.08 10.19
N LEU A 31 17.44 -7.02 9.13
CA LEU A 31 17.87 -6.49 7.83
C LEU A 31 18.20 -5.00 7.94
N THR A 32 17.37 -4.20 8.64
CA THR A 32 17.62 -2.77 8.83
C THR A 32 18.84 -2.48 9.72
N ARG A 33 19.24 -3.40 10.59
CA ARG A 33 20.48 -3.30 11.39
C ARG A 33 21.74 -3.43 10.53
N LYS A 34 21.65 -4.18 9.43
CA LYS A 34 22.79 -4.54 8.59
C LYS A 34 22.90 -3.70 7.34
N LEU A 35 21.79 -3.22 6.82
CA LEU A 35 21.71 -2.57 5.51
C LEU A 35 20.96 -1.23 5.61
N PRO A 36 21.32 -0.23 4.78
CA PRO A 36 20.62 1.05 4.68
C PRO A 36 19.33 0.91 3.84
N VAL A 37 18.42 0.06 4.29
CA VAL A 37 17.13 -0.20 3.64
C VAL A 37 15.97 0.29 4.49
N GLU A 38 14.89 0.72 3.85
CA GLU A 38 13.61 0.95 4.50
C GLU A 38 12.72 -0.28 4.33
N VAL A 39 12.37 -0.95 5.42
CA VAL A 39 11.39 -2.04 5.42
C VAL A 39 10.00 -1.45 5.63
N ARG A 40 9.08 -1.72 4.70
CA ARG A 40 7.69 -1.28 4.77
C ARG A 40 6.79 -2.46 5.02
N PHE A 41 6.25 -2.56 6.22
CA PHE A 41 5.23 -3.55 6.57
C PHE A 41 3.88 -3.06 6.06
N ILE A 42 3.32 -3.78 5.11
CA ILE A 42 2.05 -3.44 4.45
C ILE A 42 0.96 -4.35 5.00
N GLU A 43 -0.09 -3.77 5.55
CA GLU A 43 -1.27 -4.51 5.96
C GLU A 43 -1.88 -5.25 4.77
N TYR A 44 -2.21 -6.53 4.95
CA TYR A 44 -2.83 -7.34 3.89
C TYR A 44 -4.17 -6.74 3.44
N MET A 45 -4.35 -6.66 2.13
CA MET A 45 -5.58 -6.19 1.51
C MET A 45 -6.34 -7.38 0.92
N PRO A 46 -7.52 -7.74 1.43
CA PRO A 46 -8.32 -8.86 0.92
C PRO A 46 -9.00 -8.46 -0.40
N VAL A 47 -8.24 -8.52 -1.50
CA VAL A 47 -8.71 -8.21 -2.86
C VAL A 47 -8.51 -9.43 -3.75
N GLY A 48 -9.54 -9.77 -4.53
CA GLY A 48 -9.51 -10.88 -5.47
C GLY A 48 -10.46 -12.01 -5.09
N PRO A 49 -10.49 -13.07 -5.91
CA PRO A 49 -11.52 -14.12 -5.80
C PRO A 49 -11.41 -15.01 -4.55
N VAL A 50 -10.31 -14.92 -3.82
CA VAL A 50 -10.11 -15.69 -2.58
C VAL A 50 -9.56 -14.76 -1.49
N PRO A 51 -10.35 -13.81 -0.97
CA PRO A 51 -9.95 -13.03 0.17
C PRO A 51 -9.90 -13.95 1.38
N SER A 52 -8.73 -14.09 1.99
CA SER A 52 -8.59 -14.85 3.23
C SER A 52 -8.42 -13.90 4.40
N GLU A 53 -9.49 -13.60 5.11
CA GLU A 53 -9.44 -12.87 6.38
C GLU A 53 -8.54 -13.56 7.41
N ARG A 54 -8.38 -14.89 7.29
CA ARG A 54 -7.49 -15.68 8.16
C ARG A 54 -6.02 -15.25 8.06
N ASN A 55 -5.62 -14.68 6.94
CA ASN A 55 -4.25 -14.24 6.71
C ASN A 55 -4.01 -12.79 7.18
N HIS A 56 -5.06 -12.11 7.63
CA HIS A 56 -4.96 -10.72 8.05
C HIS A 56 -4.26 -10.58 9.41
N VAL A 57 -3.27 -9.70 9.48
CA VAL A 57 -2.62 -9.23 10.70
C VAL A 57 -2.99 -7.76 10.89
N PRO A 58 -3.85 -7.43 11.85
CA PRO A 58 -4.24 -6.03 12.09
C PRO A 58 -3.04 -5.17 12.50
N VAL A 59 -3.04 -3.90 12.06
CA VAL A 59 -1.96 -2.95 12.41
C VAL A 59 -1.72 -2.83 13.91
N PRO A 60 -2.74 -2.77 14.81
CA PRO A 60 -2.51 -2.74 16.24
C PRO A 60 -1.76 -3.96 16.77
N GLU A 61 -2.07 -5.16 16.25
CA GLU A 61 -1.38 -6.40 16.63
C GLU A 61 0.08 -6.39 16.16
N HIS A 62 0.32 -5.96 14.90
CA HIS A 62 1.68 -5.82 14.38
C HIS A 62 2.48 -4.80 15.18
N ARG A 63 1.88 -3.66 15.56
CA ARG A 63 2.53 -2.64 16.38
C ARG A 63 2.92 -3.18 17.75
N ALA A 64 2.04 -3.92 18.43
CA ALA A 64 2.36 -4.54 19.70
C ALA A 64 3.57 -5.51 19.59
N ARG A 65 3.69 -6.24 18.48
CA ARG A 65 4.86 -7.10 18.23
C ARG A 65 6.14 -6.29 18.00
N LEU A 66 6.06 -5.16 17.30
CA LEU A 66 7.19 -4.24 17.14
C LEU A 66 7.61 -3.67 18.50
N ASP A 67 6.67 -3.15 19.29
CA ASP A 67 6.93 -2.54 20.59
C ASP A 67 7.63 -3.51 21.56
N ALA A 68 7.36 -4.80 21.44
CA ALA A 68 8.02 -5.85 22.22
C ALA A 68 9.50 -6.10 21.84
N LEU A 69 9.96 -5.58 20.69
CA LEU A 69 11.33 -5.80 20.19
C LEU A 69 12.33 -4.70 20.59
N GLY A 70 11.86 -3.66 21.27
CA GLY A 70 12.76 -2.67 21.85
C GLY A 70 12.34 -1.22 21.58
N PRO A 71 13.11 -0.27 22.10
CA PRO A 71 12.88 1.13 21.80
C PRO A 71 13.26 1.45 20.36
N PHE A 72 12.47 2.31 19.74
CA PHE A 72 12.70 2.83 18.40
C PHE A 72 12.75 4.36 18.45
N GLU A 73 13.49 4.96 17.53
CA GLU A 73 13.57 6.40 17.35
C GLU A 73 12.97 6.82 16.01
N PRO A 74 12.48 8.07 15.88
CA PRO A 74 12.03 8.60 14.59
C PRO A 74 13.16 8.56 13.55
N ALA A 75 12.80 8.20 12.31
CA ALA A 75 13.70 8.21 11.18
C ALA A 75 13.17 9.12 10.06
N GLU A 76 14.11 9.74 9.32
CA GLU A 76 13.74 10.39 8.07
C GLU A 76 13.30 9.32 7.06
N ARG A 77 12.21 9.62 6.33
CA ARG A 77 11.73 8.72 5.29
C ARG A 77 12.65 8.77 4.08
N SER A 78 13.05 7.63 3.57
CA SER A 78 13.53 7.53 2.22
C SER A 78 12.41 8.02 1.28
N ARG A 79 12.74 8.83 0.30
CA ARG A 79 11.84 9.57 -0.61
C ARG A 79 10.57 8.78 -0.96
N GLY A 80 9.41 9.31 -0.63
CA GLY A 80 8.13 8.73 -1.05
C GLY A 80 6.95 9.45 -0.43
N VAL A 81 6.09 10.01 -1.26
CA VAL A 81 4.77 10.49 -0.87
C VAL A 81 3.85 9.27 -0.84
N GLY A 82 3.63 8.72 0.33
CA GLY A 82 2.74 7.57 0.49
C GLY A 82 2.03 7.57 1.86
N PRO A 83 1.00 6.76 2.03
CA PRO A 83 0.22 6.66 3.27
C PRO A 83 0.94 5.91 4.39
N ALA A 84 2.25 5.67 4.26
CA ALA A 84 3.01 5.07 5.33
C ALA A 84 3.00 5.96 6.57
N GLY A 85 2.89 5.35 7.73
CA GLY A 85 3.07 6.00 9.02
C GLY A 85 4.47 6.63 9.16
N ALA A 86 4.76 7.22 10.32
CA ALA A 86 6.10 7.71 10.63
C ALA A 86 7.12 6.57 10.45
N ALA A 87 8.26 6.89 9.81
CA ALA A 87 9.37 5.96 9.75
C ALA A 87 10.06 5.90 11.12
N LEU A 88 10.45 4.71 11.53
CA LEU A 88 11.15 4.43 12.76
C LEU A 88 12.45 3.69 12.45
N ARG A 89 13.42 3.76 13.36
CA ARG A 89 14.64 2.96 13.28
C ARG A 89 15.02 2.41 14.64
N ILE A 90 15.80 1.36 14.63
CA ILE A 90 16.51 0.89 15.80
C ILE A 90 17.67 1.87 16.04
N PRO A 91 17.92 2.33 17.28
CA PRO A 91 19.03 3.23 17.57
C PRO A 91 20.36 2.72 16.99
N GLY A 92 21.05 3.57 16.23
CA GLY A 92 22.31 3.23 15.58
C GLY A 92 22.22 2.37 14.33
N ALA A 93 21.04 1.92 13.91
CA ALA A 93 20.87 1.15 12.68
C ALA A 93 20.97 2.05 11.44
N PRO A 94 21.60 1.60 10.34
CA PRO A 94 21.65 2.34 9.08
C PRO A 94 20.31 2.37 8.34
N GLY A 95 19.45 1.38 8.55
CA GLY A 95 18.13 1.28 7.92
C GLY A 95 17.00 1.75 8.80
N SER A 96 15.79 1.74 8.24
CA SER A 96 14.56 2.16 8.91
C SER A 96 13.41 1.23 8.55
N PHE A 97 12.28 1.41 9.24
CA PHE A 97 11.06 0.69 8.90
C PHE A 97 9.83 1.58 9.09
N ALA A 98 8.75 1.22 8.39
CA ALA A 98 7.47 1.89 8.51
C ALA A 98 6.32 0.89 8.39
N THR A 99 5.15 1.20 8.95
CA THR A 99 3.92 0.43 8.75
C THR A 99 2.99 1.19 7.82
N ILE A 100 2.50 0.52 6.80
CA ILE A 100 1.49 1.03 5.86
C ILE A 100 0.16 0.36 6.21
N PRO A 101 -0.70 1.05 6.95
CA PRO A 101 -2.06 0.59 7.14
C PRO A 101 -2.80 0.66 5.81
N ALA A 102 -3.45 -0.41 5.39
CA ALA A 102 -4.11 -0.49 4.08
C ALA A 102 -5.63 -0.59 4.19
N THR A 103 -6.12 -1.12 5.33
CA THR A 103 -7.54 -1.38 5.58
C THR A 103 -8.12 -0.49 6.69
N SER A 104 -7.31 0.30 7.39
CA SER A 104 -7.80 1.19 8.44
C SER A 104 -8.56 2.40 7.87
N ARG A 105 -9.65 2.79 8.54
CA ARG A 105 -10.49 3.94 8.14
C ARG A 105 -9.72 5.27 8.09
N GLU A 106 -8.67 5.42 8.88
CA GLU A 106 -7.85 6.63 8.91
C GLU A 106 -7.20 6.97 7.57
N ILE A 107 -6.89 5.94 6.77
CA ILE A 107 -6.32 6.14 5.43
C ILE A 107 -7.35 6.61 4.44
N CYS A 108 -8.59 6.11 4.54
CA CYS A 108 -9.63 6.42 3.57
C CYS A 108 -9.93 7.92 3.51
N GLY A 109 -10.03 8.59 4.65
CA GLY A 109 -10.31 10.03 4.71
C GLY A 109 -9.23 10.93 4.08
N ARG A 110 -8.01 10.43 3.90
CA ARG A 110 -6.87 11.15 3.28
C ARG A 110 -6.40 10.51 1.99
N CYS A 111 -7.12 9.52 1.48
CA CYS A 111 -6.71 8.77 0.31
C CYS A 111 -6.93 9.57 -0.98
N ASN A 112 -5.86 9.91 -1.67
CA ASN A 112 -5.85 10.62 -2.96
C ASN A 112 -5.57 9.71 -4.17
N ARG A 113 -5.63 8.37 -3.98
CA ARG A 113 -5.30 7.40 -5.03
C ARG A 113 -6.51 7.14 -5.93
N LEU A 114 -6.26 7.08 -7.23
CA LEU A 114 -7.12 6.49 -8.25
C LEU A 114 -6.35 5.34 -8.91
N ARG A 115 -7.05 4.38 -9.46
CA ARG A 115 -6.43 3.23 -10.16
C ARG A 115 -6.93 3.17 -11.59
N LEU A 116 -6.00 3.04 -12.52
CA LEU A 116 -6.29 2.79 -13.93
C LEU A 116 -6.07 1.31 -14.22
N THR A 117 -7.11 0.66 -14.72
CA THR A 117 -7.03 -0.74 -15.14
C THR A 117 -6.41 -0.87 -16.53
N SER A 118 -5.87 -2.03 -16.85
CA SER A 118 -5.25 -2.29 -18.16
C SER A 118 -6.23 -2.19 -19.34
N ASP A 119 -7.51 -2.37 -19.07
CA ASP A 119 -8.60 -2.27 -20.06
C ASP A 119 -9.24 -0.87 -20.11
N GLY A 120 -8.62 0.14 -19.48
CA GLY A 120 -8.98 1.56 -19.63
C GLY A 120 -10.13 2.03 -18.75
N HIS A 121 -10.38 1.38 -17.60
CA HIS A 121 -11.34 1.85 -16.62
C HIS A 121 -10.63 2.53 -15.44
N LEU A 122 -11.24 3.60 -14.92
CA LEU A 122 -10.76 4.30 -13.73
C LEU A 122 -11.56 3.86 -12.52
N ARG A 123 -10.86 3.39 -11.48
CA ARG A 123 -11.45 2.98 -10.20
C ARG A 123 -11.17 4.01 -9.12
N PRO A 124 -12.22 4.52 -8.46
CA PRO A 124 -12.08 5.48 -7.35
C PRO A 124 -11.40 4.88 -6.12
N CYS A 125 -11.62 3.60 -5.87
CA CYS A 125 -11.11 2.88 -4.71
C CYS A 125 -10.77 1.44 -5.06
N LEU A 126 -9.75 0.88 -4.40
CA LEU A 126 -9.34 -0.50 -4.55
C LEU A 126 -10.49 -1.48 -4.22
N PHE A 127 -11.21 -1.19 -3.14
CA PHE A 127 -12.29 -2.03 -2.60
C PHE A 127 -13.67 -1.73 -3.21
N SER A 128 -13.79 -0.72 -4.09
CA SER A 128 -15.04 -0.39 -4.75
C SER A 128 -15.20 -1.18 -6.05
N GLY A 129 -16.40 -1.72 -6.28
CA GLY A 129 -16.77 -2.31 -7.57
C GLY A 129 -17.03 -1.28 -8.68
N ARG A 130 -17.04 0.02 -8.35
CA ARG A 130 -17.33 1.08 -9.33
C ARG A 130 -16.15 1.30 -10.25
N GLU A 131 -16.42 1.26 -11.54
CA GLU A 131 -15.48 1.54 -12.64
C GLU A 131 -16.05 2.59 -13.57
N ILE A 132 -15.23 3.50 -14.06
CA ILE A 132 -15.59 4.54 -15.01
C ILE A 132 -14.80 4.31 -16.29
N ASP A 133 -15.48 4.02 -17.38
CA ASP A 133 -14.84 3.78 -18.67
C ASP A 133 -14.27 5.07 -19.25
N LEU A 134 -12.95 5.11 -19.45
CA LEU A 134 -12.26 6.25 -20.06
C LEU A 134 -12.14 6.13 -21.58
N LYS A 135 -12.36 4.95 -22.18
CA LYS A 135 -12.18 4.71 -23.61
C LYS A 135 -12.99 5.65 -24.50
N PRO A 136 -14.28 5.95 -24.17
CA PRO A 136 -15.07 6.90 -24.96
C PRO A 136 -14.55 8.34 -24.97
N ALA A 137 -13.69 8.70 -24.00
CA ALA A 137 -13.02 10.00 -23.96
C ALA A 137 -11.66 10.00 -24.68
N LEU A 138 -11.14 8.81 -25.01
CA LEU A 138 -9.82 8.63 -25.61
C LEU A 138 -9.86 8.12 -27.06
N ARG A 139 -10.99 7.54 -27.50
CA ARG A 139 -11.11 6.89 -28.81
C ARG A 139 -12.39 7.36 -29.53
N PRO A 140 -12.41 7.45 -30.86
CA PRO A 140 -11.26 7.31 -31.78
C PRO A 140 -10.31 8.52 -31.74
N ARG A 141 -10.76 9.66 -31.22
CA ARG A 141 -9.95 10.88 -30.99
C ARG A 141 -10.08 11.32 -29.55
N PRO A 142 -8.97 11.72 -28.91
CA PRO A 142 -9.00 12.21 -27.53
C PRO A 142 -9.88 13.48 -27.40
N ASP A 143 -10.78 13.46 -26.43
CA ASP A 143 -11.58 14.60 -26.01
C ASP A 143 -11.12 15.01 -24.58
N PRO A 144 -10.30 16.08 -24.45
CA PRO A 144 -9.79 16.50 -23.16
C PRO A 144 -10.87 16.97 -22.19
N GLN A 145 -11.98 17.51 -22.69
CA GLN A 145 -13.06 17.96 -21.82
C GLN A 145 -13.80 16.74 -21.23
N ARG A 146 -14.16 15.80 -22.07
CA ARG A 146 -14.82 14.56 -21.65
C ARG A 146 -13.94 13.75 -20.70
N LEU A 147 -12.62 13.73 -20.93
CA LEU A 147 -11.67 13.07 -20.02
C LEU A 147 -11.67 13.75 -18.64
N ARG A 148 -11.63 15.09 -18.59
CA ARG A 148 -11.72 15.84 -17.32
C ARG A 148 -13.00 15.52 -16.56
N ASP A 149 -14.13 15.40 -17.26
CA ASP A 149 -15.42 15.12 -16.63
C ASP A 149 -15.45 13.69 -16.07
N ARG A 150 -14.88 12.70 -16.77
CA ARG A 150 -14.71 11.33 -16.24
C ARG A 150 -13.78 11.27 -15.02
N LEU A 151 -12.70 12.05 -15.01
CA LEU A 151 -11.81 12.14 -13.86
C LEU A 151 -12.53 12.76 -12.66
N ARG A 152 -13.30 13.83 -12.86
CA ARG A 152 -14.11 14.45 -11.81
C ARG A 152 -15.18 13.49 -11.27
N GLU A 153 -15.83 12.74 -12.15
CA GLU A 153 -16.78 11.68 -11.77
C GLU A 153 -16.12 10.65 -10.87
N ALA A 154 -14.91 10.19 -11.20
CA ALA A 154 -14.16 9.24 -10.40
C ALA A 154 -13.77 9.81 -9.02
N ILE A 155 -13.36 11.07 -8.97
CA ILE A 155 -13.01 11.74 -7.71
C ILE A 155 -14.25 11.88 -6.83
N ALA A 156 -15.38 12.32 -7.39
CA ALA A 156 -16.64 12.47 -6.67
C ALA A 156 -17.24 11.14 -6.19
N ALA A 157 -16.94 10.06 -6.92
CA ALA A 157 -17.38 8.71 -6.57
C ALA A 157 -16.49 8.00 -5.53
N LYS A 158 -15.46 8.68 -5.02
CA LYS A 158 -14.55 8.12 -4.03
C LYS A 158 -15.31 7.95 -2.70
N PRO A 159 -15.29 6.74 -2.10
CA PRO A 159 -15.97 6.51 -0.83
C PRO A 159 -15.23 7.22 0.31
N GLU A 160 -15.96 7.72 1.28
CA GLU A 160 -15.40 8.34 2.51
C GLU A 160 -14.71 7.32 3.42
N GLY A 161 -15.06 6.05 3.32
CA GLY A 161 -14.50 4.96 4.08
C GLY A 161 -14.25 3.72 3.22
N MET A 162 -13.73 2.66 3.83
CA MET A 162 -13.58 1.39 3.14
C MET A 162 -14.97 0.79 2.87
N PRO A 163 -15.32 0.52 1.59
CA PRO A 163 -16.54 -0.21 1.26
C PRO A 163 -16.52 -1.61 1.86
N ASP A 164 -17.70 -2.23 1.96
CA ASP A 164 -17.79 -3.62 2.38
C ASP A 164 -16.90 -4.51 1.48
N PRO A 165 -15.96 -5.26 2.05
CA PRO A 165 -15.11 -6.18 1.27
C PRO A 165 -15.91 -7.23 0.49
N ALA A 166 -17.12 -7.60 0.96
CA ALA A 166 -18.02 -8.50 0.23
C ALA A 166 -18.56 -7.90 -1.08
N ALA A 167 -18.54 -6.56 -1.20
CA ALA A 167 -18.87 -5.84 -2.43
C ALA A 167 -17.64 -5.64 -3.33
N ALA A 168 -16.49 -6.17 -2.95
CA ALA A 168 -15.28 -6.05 -3.75
C ALA A 168 -15.43 -6.80 -5.09
N PRO A 169 -14.87 -6.25 -6.18
CA PRO A 169 -15.02 -6.85 -7.49
C PRO A 169 -14.27 -8.18 -7.60
N GLU A 170 -14.72 -9.02 -8.49
CA GLU A 170 -14.10 -10.31 -8.85
C GLU A 170 -12.69 -10.18 -9.44
N ARG A 171 -12.23 -8.97 -9.73
CA ARG A 171 -10.91 -8.72 -10.33
C ARG A 171 -9.78 -8.89 -9.32
N GLY A 172 -8.76 -9.63 -9.71
CA GLY A 172 -7.52 -9.77 -8.94
C GLY A 172 -6.67 -8.49 -8.97
N MET A 173 -5.72 -8.39 -8.04
CA MET A 173 -4.85 -7.21 -7.86
C MET A 173 -4.12 -6.82 -9.17
N SER A 174 -3.63 -7.78 -9.93
CA SER A 174 -2.94 -7.54 -11.21
C SER A 174 -3.83 -6.93 -12.31
N GLN A 175 -5.13 -7.04 -12.19
CA GLN A 175 -6.11 -6.52 -13.17
C GLN A 175 -6.56 -5.09 -12.85
N ILE A 176 -6.27 -4.60 -11.66
CA ILE A 176 -6.77 -3.32 -11.14
C ILE A 176 -5.66 -2.29 -10.90
N GLY A 177 -4.53 -2.42 -11.59
CA GLY A 177 -3.43 -1.46 -11.50
C GLY A 177 -2.67 -1.52 -10.17
N GLY A 178 -2.39 -2.73 -9.73
CA GLY A 178 -1.58 -3.03 -8.51
C GLY A 178 -0.29 -3.72 -8.86
#